data_e63ae6d5fceb2ac476437c4f034d2e38
#
_entry.id   e63ae6d5fceb2ac476437c4f034d2e38
#
_cell.length_a   1.000
_cell.length_b   1.000
_cell.length_c   1.000
_cell.angle_alpha   90.00
_cell.angle_beta   90.00
_cell.angle_gamma   90.00
#
_symmetry.space_group_name_H-M   'P 1'
#
loop_
_entity.id
_entity.type
_entity.pdbx_description
1 polymer ?
#
loop_
_entity_poly.entity_id
_entity_poly.type
_entity_poly.pdbx_seq_one_letter_code
_entity_poly.pdbx_strand_id
1 'polypeptide(L)'
;MSIEGPVAAAQETGPEPPAALIGPNAILQALPVMERMLGARESAHILKEARIATLPDGESMIPEAEAMRLHHALSMRDPFEAIDIAREAGHGTADYIIANRIPRIAAKILRWLPARLAAPLLMKAIARHAWTFIGSGRFEPDGGWRFTIDRTEADDLMMPTDSLFEWYGAVFTRLYQRLVHPRARCRDEGPLAMHRFAHGYRIEIG
;
A
#
# COMPACT_ATOMS: atom_id res chain seq x y z
N MET A 1 52.66 35.00 -10.36
CA MET A 1 51.31 35.46 -9.93
C MET A 1 50.39 34.29 -10.18
N SER A 2 50.32 33.39 -9.18
CA SER A 2 49.53 32.16 -9.26
C SER A 2 48.11 32.43 -8.74
N ILE A 3 47.10 32.15 -9.54
CA ILE A 3 45.70 32.25 -9.17
C ILE A 3 45.25 30.83 -8.78
N GLU A 4 45.19 30.59 -7.47
CA GLU A 4 44.49 29.42 -6.93
C GLU A 4 43.01 29.65 -7.03
N GLY A 5 42.31 28.83 -7.82
CA GLY A 5 40.85 28.77 -7.85
C GLY A 5 40.31 28.03 -6.62
N PRO A 6 39.09 28.36 -6.20
CA PRO A 6 38.49 27.73 -5.01
C PRO A 6 38.20 26.25 -5.27
N VAL A 7 38.73 25.40 -4.40
CA VAL A 7 38.39 23.98 -4.29
C VAL A 7 36.91 23.88 -3.87
N ALA A 8 36.07 23.31 -4.72
CA ALA A 8 34.69 23.00 -4.40
C ALA A 8 34.67 22.04 -3.21
N ALA A 9 34.11 22.50 -2.11
CA ALA A 9 33.85 21.66 -0.94
C ALA A 9 32.91 20.53 -1.34
N ALA A 10 33.38 19.29 -1.21
CA ALA A 10 32.55 18.12 -1.30
C ALA A 10 31.48 18.21 -0.19
N GLN A 11 30.21 18.26 -0.59
CA GLN A 11 29.12 18.14 0.34
C GLN A 11 29.19 16.74 0.95
N GLU A 12 29.52 16.67 2.24
CA GLU A 12 29.36 15.45 3.02
C GLU A 12 27.86 15.09 3.03
N THR A 13 27.50 14.08 2.24
CA THR A 13 26.18 13.46 2.35
C THR A 13 26.12 12.82 3.74
N GLY A 14 25.35 13.41 4.64
CA GLY A 14 25.01 12.80 5.92
C GLY A 14 24.43 11.40 5.71
N PRO A 15 24.39 10.54 6.75
CA PRO A 15 23.83 9.20 6.60
C PRO A 15 22.40 9.29 6.07
N GLU A 16 22.15 8.58 4.96
CA GLU A 16 20.84 8.46 4.34
C GLU A 16 19.83 7.99 5.40
N PRO A 17 18.66 8.65 5.55
CA PRO A 17 17.68 8.22 6.53
C PRO A 17 17.33 6.75 6.30
N PRO A 18 17.09 5.97 7.38
CA PRO A 18 16.78 4.55 7.24
C PRO A 18 15.55 4.38 6.34
N ALA A 19 15.67 3.51 5.34
CA ALA A 19 14.61 3.24 4.37
C ALA A 19 13.33 2.84 5.12
N ALA A 20 12.21 3.46 4.76
CA ALA A 20 10.91 3.08 5.32
C ALA A 20 10.55 1.65 4.90
N LEU A 21 10.01 0.88 5.83
CA LEU A 21 9.70 -0.53 5.65
C LEU A 21 8.19 -0.77 5.66
N ILE A 22 7.75 -1.73 4.82
CA ILE A 22 6.37 -2.21 4.80
C ILE A 22 6.32 -3.74 4.80
N GLY A 23 5.13 -4.31 5.01
CA GLY A 23 4.93 -5.75 4.94
C GLY A 23 5.12 -6.32 3.53
N PRO A 24 5.68 -7.53 3.41
CA PRO A 24 6.05 -8.15 2.13
C PRO A 24 4.83 -8.49 1.25
N ASN A 25 3.63 -8.49 1.80
CA ASN A 25 2.41 -8.86 1.07
C ASN A 25 2.01 -7.86 -0.02
N ALA A 26 2.53 -6.64 0.00
CA ALA A 26 2.38 -5.69 -1.09
C ALA A 26 2.95 -6.24 -2.42
N ILE A 27 4.00 -7.08 -2.35
CA ILE A 27 4.58 -7.77 -3.51
C ILE A 27 4.05 -9.19 -3.64
N LEU A 28 4.05 -9.97 -2.54
CA LEU A 28 3.72 -11.39 -2.58
C LEU A 28 2.29 -11.68 -3.05
N GLN A 29 1.33 -10.79 -2.78
CA GLN A 29 -0.04 -10.95 -3.25
C GLN A 29 -0.25 -10.41 -4.67
N ALA A 30 0.63 -9.55 -5.17
CA ALA A 30 0.60 -9.10 -6.56
C ALA A 30 1.12 -10.18 -7.53
N LEU A 31 2.12 -10.94 -7.14
CA LEU A 31 2.79 -11.91 -8.00
C LEU A 31 1.84 -12.95 -8.63
N PRO A 32 1.01 -13.70 -7.87
CA PRO A 32 0.09 -14.68 -8.48
C PRO A 32 -0.96 -14.04 -9.38
N VAL A 33 -1.33 -12.80 -9.13
CA VAL A 33 -2.26 -12.04 -9.99
C VAL A 33 -1.58 -11.68 -11.30
N MET A 34 -0.36 -11.14 -11.22
CA MET A 34 0.46 -10.82 -12.39
C MET A 34 0.70 -12.06 -13.26
N GLU A 35 1.12 -13.18 -12.66
CA GLU A 35 1.36 -14.41 -13.41
C GLU A 35 0.10 -14.93 -14.12
N ARG A 36 -1.05 -14.81 -13.50
CA ARG A 36 -2.34 -15.21 -14.09
C ARG A 36 -2.79 -14.28 -15.21
N MET A 37 -2.61 -12.95 -15.06
CA MET A 37 -3.09 -11.95 -16.03
C MET A 37 -2.11 -11.73 -17.18
N LEU A 38 -0.81 -11.69 -16.88
CA LEU A 38 0.26 -11.32 -17.82
C LEU A 38 1.08 -12.53 -18.30
N GLY A 39 1.06 -13.62 -17.52
CA GLY A 39 1.94 -14.76 -17.71
C GLY A 39 3.29 -14.61 -17.01
N ALA A 40 3.95 -15.74 -16.72
CA ALA A 40 5.17 -15.77 -15.91
C ALA A 40 6.35 -14.98 -16.52
N ARG A 41 6.47 -14.97 -17.85
CA ARG A 41 7.56 -14.25 -18.55
C ARG A 41 7.44 -12.74 -18.37
N GLU A 42 6.26 -12.19 -18.54
CA GLU A 42 6.00 -10.76 -18.41
C GLU A 42 6.10 -10.33 -16.95
N SER A 43 5.58 -11.14 -16.03
CA SER A 43 5.72 -10.89 -14.59
C SER A 43 7.18 -10.83 -14.16
N ALA A 44 8.03 -11.73 -14.64
CA ALA A 44 9.46 -11.70 -14.38
C ALA A 44 10.14 -10.45 -14.97
N HIS A 45 9.69 -9.98 -16.14
CA HIS A 45 10.19 -8.75 -16.73
C HIS A 45 9.86 -7.52 -15.87
N ILE A 46 8.61 -7.39 -15.44
CA ILE A 46 8.14 -6.30 -14.56
C ILE A 46 8.90 -6.30 -13.23
N LEU A 47 9.10 -7.46 -12.60
CA LEU A 47 9.89 -7.56 -11.36
C LEU A 47 11.33 -7.06 -11.57
N LYS A 48 11.92 -7.38 -12.71
CA LYS A 48 13.28 -6.89 -13.06
C LYS A 48 13.29 -5.38 -13.26
N GLU A 49 12.32 -4.80 -13.95
CA GLU A 49 12.16 -3.35 -14.10
C GLU A 49 11.94 -2.66 -12.75
N ALA A 50 11.16 -3.26 -11.88
CA ALA A 50 10.96 -2.80 -10.50
C ALA A 50 12.20 -3.01 -9.60
N ARG A 51 13.30 -3.58 -10.13
CA ARG A 51 14.52 -3.91 -9.40
C ARG A 51 14.28 -4.80 -8.18
N ILE A 52 13.35 -5.71 -8.29
CA ILE A 52 13.07 -6.75 -7.29
C ILE A 52 13.84 -7.99 -7.71
N ALA A 53 15.07 -8.10 -7.22
CA ALA A 53 15.99 -9.20 -7.59
C ALA A 53 15.66 -10.51 -6.86
N THR A 54 15.13 -10.41 -5.65
CA THR A 54 14.76 -11.55 -4.81
C THR A 54 13.37 -11.32 -4.27
N LEU A 55 12.51 -12.32 -4.40
CA LEU A 55 11.16 -12.25 -3.81
C LEU A 55 11.25 -12.25 -2.28
N PRO A 56 10.39 -11.48 -1.61
CA PRO A 56 10.32 -11.47 -0.15
C PRO A 56 10.06 -12.87 0.43
N ASP A 57 10.62 -13.16 1.61
CA ASP A 57 10.44 -14.42 2.33
C ASP A 57 9.04 -14.58 2.99
N GLY A 58 8.25 -13.52 3.01
CA GLY A 58 6.92 -13.49 3.64
C GLY A 58 6.93 -13.17 5.14
N GLU A 59 8.08 -13.13 5.77
CA GLU A 59 8.24 -12.88 7.21
C GLU A 59 8.86 -11.52 7.50
N SER A 60 9.90 -11.16 6.76
CA SER A 60 10.65 -9.91 6.91
C SER A 60 9.93 -8.72 6.28
N MET A 61 10.07 -7.55 6.90
CA MET A 61 9.65 -6.29 6.28
C MET A 61 10.55 -5.96 5.10
N ILE A 62 9.99 -5.34 4.08
CA ILE A 62 10.69 -4.94 2.85
C ILE A 62 10.76 -3.41 2.73
N PRO A 63 11.73 -2.87 2.00
CA PRO A 63 11.75 -1.46 1.65
C PRO A 63 10.47 -1.07 0.90
N GLU A 64 9.77 -0.03 1.36
CA GLU A 64 8.53 0.42 0.68
C GLU A 64 8.77 0.80 -0.78
N ALA A 65 9.96 1.30 -1.09
CA ALA A 65 10.37 1.64 -2.44
C ALA A 65 10.26 0.46 -3.43
N GLU A 66 10.37 -0.78 -2.97
CA GLU A 66 10.17 -1.96 -3.83
C GLU A 66 8.72 -2.10 -4.28
N ALA A 67 7.77 -1.94 -3.38
CA ALA A 67 6.34 -1.96 -3.74
C ALA A 67 5.97 -0.77 -4.61
N MET A 68 6.51 0.42 -4.33
CA MET A 68 6.28 1.60 -5.16
C MET A 68 6.82 1.41 -6.58
N ARG A 69 8.03 0.84 -6.73
CA ARG A 69 8.60 0.52 -8.04
C ARG A 69 7.77 -0.51 -8.79
N LEU A 70 7.20 -1.51 -8.09
CA LEU A 70 6.33 -2.49 -8.72
C LEU A 70 5.07 -1.83 -9.28
N HIS A 71 4.38 -1.02 -8.49
CA HIS A 71 3.19 -0.29 -8.93
C HIS A 71 3.52 0.68 -10.08
N HIS A 72 4.69 1.33 -10.03
CA HIS A 72 5.15 2.20 -11.11
C HIS A 72 5.40 1.42 -12.40
N ALA A 73 6.14 0.31 -12.35
CA ALA A 73 6.43 -0.53 -13.52
C ALA A 73 5.15 -1.07 -14.16
N LEU A 74 4.20 -1.53 -13.35
CA LEU A 74 2.88 -1.95 -13.83
C LEU A 74 2.12 -0.80 -14.52
N SER A 75 2.07 0.38 -13.90
CA SER A 75 1.36 1.55 -14.43
C SER A 75 1.98 2.11 -15.71
N MET A 76 3.31 2.03 -15.85
CA MET A 76 4.02 2.44 -17.06
C MET A 76 3.76 1.51 -18.23
N ARG A 77 3.50 0.24 -17.97
CA ARG A 77 3.13 -0.74 -18.99
C ARG A 77 1.68 -0.55 -19.47
N ASP A 78 0.73 -0.62 -18.54
CA ASP A 78 -0.70 -0.38 -18.79
C ASP A 78 -1.37 0.08 -17.49
N PRO A 79 -1.79 1.35 -17.38
CA PRO A 79 -2.39 1.88 -16.15
C PRO A 79 -3.72 1.22 -15.78
N PHE A 80 -4.52 0.76 -16.74
CA PHE A 80 -5.80 0.10 -16.46
C PHE A 80 -5.58 -1.32 -15.93
N GLU A 81 -4.70 -2.07 -16.56
CA GLU A 81 -4.34 -3.41 -16.10
C GLU A 81 -3.62 -3.37 -14.74
N ALA A 82 -2.80 -2.33 -14.49
CA ALA A 82 -2.19 -2.10 -13.20
C ALA A 82 -3.21 -1.89 -12.07
N ILE A 83 -4.31 -1.17 -12.34
CA ILE A 83 -5.42 -0.98 -11.40
C ILE A 83 -6.13 -2.31 -11.11
N ASP A 84 -6.38 -3.14 -12.13
CA ASP A 84 -7.04 -4.43 -11.94
C ASP A 84 -6.15 -5.41 -11.16
N ILE A 85 -4.85 -5.46 -11.45
CA ILE A 85 -3.86 -6.24 -10.70
C ILE A 85 -3.81 -5.76 -9.24
N ALA A 86 -3.73 -4.46 -9.02
CA ALA A 86 -3.68 -3.86 -7.68
C ALA A 86 -4.92 -4.19 -6.86
N ARG A 87 -6.11 -4.14 -7.48
CA ARG A 87 -7.37 -4.48 -6.83
C ARG A 87 -7.40 -5.92 -6.36
N GLU A 88 -7.04 -6.86 -7.22
CA GLU A 88 -7.01 -8.27 -6.84
C GLU A 88 -5.92 -8.59 -5.82
N ALA A 89 -4.73 -8.01 -5.98
CA ALA A 89 -3.64 -8.13 -5.01
C ALA A 89 -4.03 -7.56 -3.63
N GLY A 90 -4.75 -6.43 -3.61
CA GLY A 90 -5.29 -5.85 -2.38
C GLY A 90 -6.27 -6.77 -1.68
N HIS A 91 -7.17 -7.42 -2.42
CA HIS A 91 -8.05 -8.46 -1.86
C HIS A 91 -7.25 -9.63 -1.27
N GLY A 92 -6.24 -10.13 -1.97
CA GLY A 92 -5.35 -11.19 -1.49
C GLY A 92 -4.63 -10.79 -0.20
N THR A 93 -4.11 -9.56 -0.15
CA THR A 93 -3.45 -9.00 1.04
C THR A 93 -4.41 -8.98 2.24
N ALA A 94 -5.65 -8.55 2.05
CA ALA A 94 -6.64 -8.53 3.13
C ALA A 94 -6.99 -9.94 3.62
N ASP A 95 -7.18 -10.91 2.70
CA ASP A 95 -7.45 -12.30 3.06
C ASP A 95 -6.26 -12.91 3.83
N TYR A 96 -5.00 -12.61 3.43
CA TYR A 96 -3.80 -12.99 4.18
C TYR A 96 -3.79 -12.37 5.59
N ILE A 97 -4.07 -11.08 5.73
CA ILE A 97 -4.11 -10.39 7.02
C ILE A 97 -5.15 -11.04 7.94
N ILE A 98 -6.34 -11.34 7.43
CA ILE A 98 -7.40 -11.99 8.20
C ILE A 98 -6.98 -13.38 8.66
N ALA A 99 -6.33 -14.15 7.82
CA ALA A 99 -5.93 -15.52 8.11
C ALA A 99 -4.75 -15.61 9.09
N ASN A 100 -3.77 -14.66 8.99
CA ASN A 100 -2.47 -14.80 9.63
C ASN A 100 -2.17 -13.73 10.69
N ARG A 101 -2.81 -12.55 10.64
CA ARG A 101 -2.50 -11.41 11.52
C ARG A 101 -3.64 -11.07 12.48
N ILE A 102 -4.89 -11.41 12.17
CA ILE A 102 -6.04 -11.14 13.03
C ILE A 102 -6.36 -12.39 13.87
N PRO A 103 -6.34 -12.29 15.22
CA PRO A 103 -6.74 -13.41 16.06
C PRO A 103 -8.16 -13.89 15.70
N ARG A 104 -8.36 -15.21 15.58
CA ARG A 104 -9.64 -15.81 15.20
C ARG A 104 -10.80 -15.34 16.08
N ILE A 105 -10.55 -15.14 17.39
CA ILE A 105 -11.54 -14.63 18.33
C ILE A 105 -11.95 -13.21 17.98
N ALA A 106 -10.98 -12.32 17.69
CA ALA A 106 -11.25 -10.94 17.29
C ALA A 106 -12.05 -10.88 15.98
N ALA A 107 -11.68 -11.67 14.98
CA ALA A 107 -12.42 -11.78 13.72
C ALA A 107 -13.87 -12.27 13.95
N LYS A 108 -14.08 -13.23 14.86
CA LYS A 108 -15.42 -13.72 15.22
C LYS A 108 -16.25 -12.63 15.90
N ILE A 109 -15.66 -11.90 16.85
CA ILE A 109 -16.34 -10.80 17.54
C ILE A 109 -16.77 -9.72 16.53
N LEU A 110 -15.88 -9.27 15.66
CA LEU A 110 -16.19 -8.26 14.65
C LEU A 110 -17.39 -8.67 13.76
N ARG A 111 -17.44 -9.93 13.33
CA ARG A 111 -18.54 -10.45 12.50
C ARG A 111 -19.90 -10.54 13.22
N TRP A 112 -19.88 -10.63 14.54
CA TRP A 112 -21.10 -10.73 15.35
C TRP A 112 -21.65 -9.35 15.76
N LEU A 113 -20.80 -8.35 15.78
CA LEU A 113 -21.19 -7.00 16.12
C LEU A 113 -22.00 -6.34 14.98
N PRO A 114 -22.97 -5.49 15.31
CA PRO A 114 -23.56 -4.58 14.32
C PRO A 114 -22.47 -3.75 13.64
N ALA A 115 -22.60 -3.53 12.33
CA ALA A 115 -21.58 -2.85 11.51
C ALA A 115 -21.13 -1.49 12.11
N ARG A 116 -22.06 -0.72 12.70
CA ARG A 116 -21.78 0.55 13.37
C ARG A 116 -20.81 0.45 14.55
N LEU A 117 -20.69 -0.72 15.18
CA LEU A 117 -19.77 -0.99 16.28
C LEU A 117 -18.51 -1.69 15.79
N ALA A 118 -18.64 -2.61 14.83
CA ALA A 118 -17.52 -3.33 14.26
C ALA A 118 -16.57 -2.42 13.49
N ALA A 119 -17.10 -1.46 12.69
CA ALA A 119 -16.30 -0.58 11.85
C ALA A 119 -15.29 0.28 12.65
N PRO A 120 -15.67 1.03 13.70
CA PRO A 120 -14.70 1.81 14.46
C PRO A 120 -13.69 0.94 15.23
N LEU A 121 -14.08 -0.26 15.66
CA LEU A 121 -13.15 -1.20 16.30
C LEU A 121 -12.12 -1.72 15.32
N LEU A 122 -12.54 -2.12 14.11
CA LEU A 122 -11.65 -2.55 13.05
C LEU A 122 -10.71 -1.41 12.63
N MET A 123 -11.25 -0.21 12.38
CA MET A 123 -10.46 0.96 12.00
C MET A 123 -9.40 1.30 13.05
N LYS A 124 -9.76 1.27 14.34
CA LYS A 124 -8.81 1.48 15.44
C LYS A 124 -7.70 0.41 15.46
N ALA A 125 -8.03 -0.84 15.16
CA ALA A 125 -7.04 -1.91 15.06
C ALA A 125 -6.10 -1.69 13.87
N ILE A 126 -6.64 -1.31 12.70
CA ILE A 126 -5.84 -0.98 11.50
C ILE A 126 -4.91 0.19 11.80
N ALA A 127 -5.39 1.28 12.40
CA ALA A 127 -4.59 2.46 12.71
C ALA A 127 -3.38 2.15 13.61
N ARG A 128 -3.52 1.21 14.56
CA ARG A 128 -2.40 0.77 15.42
C ARG A 128 -1.28 0.06 14.64
N HIS A 129 -1.60 -0.51 13.50
CA HIS A 129 -0.69 -1.28 12.66
C HIS A 129 -0.41 -0.60 11.32
N ALA A 130 -0.83 0.67 11.14
CA ALA A 130 -0.69 1.39 9.88
C ALA A 130 0.76 1.44 9.38
N TRP A 131 1.73 1.54 10.28
CA TRP A 131 3.16 1.51 9.95
C TRP A 131 3.58 0.29 9.12
N THR A 132 2.83 -0.82 9.18
CA THR A 132 3.16 -2.04 8.41
C THR A 132 2.80 -1.95 6.93
N PHE A 133 1.99 -0.97 6.51
CA PHE A 133 1.58 -0.84 5.11
C PHE A 133 1.74 0.57 4.56
N ILE A 134 1.93 1.58 5.45
CA ILE A 134 2.01 2.97 5.02
C ILE A 134 3.45 3.45 4.81
N GLY A 135 4.46 2.76 5.41
CA GLY A 135 5.86 3.13 5.31
C GLY A 135 6.12 4.55 5.80
N SER A 136 6.69 5.39 4.95
CA SER A 136 6.96 6.81 5.20
C SER A 136 5.72 7.70 5.16
N GLY A 137 4.59 7.19 4.66
CA GLY A 137 3.35 7.95 4.55
C GLY A 137 2.63 8.13 5.89
N ARG A 138 1.44 8.75 5.82
CA ARG A 138 0.57 8.99 6.98
C ARG A 138 -0.79 8.37 6.75
N PHE A 139 -1.33 7.73 7.79
CA PHE A 139 -2.67 7.17 7.83
C PHE A 139 -3.49 7.88 8.89
N GLU A 140 -4.57 8.52 8.49
CA GLU A 140 -5.43 9.30 9.39
C GLU A 140 -6.87 8.78 9.31
N PRO A 141 -7.34 8.01 10.33
CA PRO A 141 -8.72 7.56 10.38
C PRO A 141 -9.66 8.69 10.82
N ASP A 142 -10.81 8.79 10.16
CA ASP A 142 -11.95 9.62 10.57
C ASP A 142 -13.13 8.72 10.91
N GLY A 143 -13.25 8.39 12.20
CA GLY A 143 -14.24 7.43 12.70
C GLY A 143 -14.00 6.01 12.22
N GLY A 144 -15.09 5.30 11.86
CA GLY A 144 -15.01 3.91 11.41
C GLY A 144 -15.24 3.72 9.89
N TRP A 145 -15.55 4.81 9.18
CA TRP A 145 -16.04 4.73 7.80
C TRP A 145 -15.30 5.63 6.82
N ARG A 146 -14.34 6.42 7.31
CA ARG A 146 -13.50 7.29 6.50
C ARG A 146 -12.07 7.25 6.99
N PHE A 147 -11.14 7.52 6.10
CA PHE A 147 -9.73 7.70 6.41
C PHE A 147 -9.02 8.43 5.27
N THR A 148 -7.86 8.95 5.57
CA THR A 148 -6.94 9.53 4.59
C THR A 148 -5.65 8.72 4.55
N ILE A 149 -5.10 8.55 3.35
CA ILE A 149 -3.75 8.07 3.12
C ILE A 149 -2.97 9.20 2.45
N ASP A 150 -1.96 9.67 3.14
CA ASP A 150 -1.06 10.72 2.65
C ASP A 150 0.32 10.11 2.35
N ARG A 151 0.73 10.25 1.09
CA ARG A 151 2.01 9.78 0.55
C ARG A 151 2.91 10.94 0.12
N THR A 152 2.62 12.16 0.57
CA THR A 152 3.35 13.38 0.17
C THR A 152 4.81 13.35 0.60
N GLU A 153 5.13 12.68 1.71
CA GLU A 153 6.50 12.51 2.22
C GLU A 153 7.24 11.31 1.61
N ALA A 154 6.59 10.59 0.69
CA ALA A 154 7.27 9.52 -0.05
C ALA A 154 8.43 10.12 -0.87
N ASP A 155 9.55 9.42 -0.89
CA ASP A 155 10.81 9.84 -1.52
C ASP A 155 10.54 10.45 -2.91
N ASP A 156 11.05 11.67 -3.17
CA ASP A 156 10.85 12.47 -4.40
C ASP A 156 11.18 11.71 -5.70
N LEU A 157 11.90 10.59 -5.58
CA LEU A 157 12.32 9.77 -6.72
C LEU A 157 11.20 8.88 -7.29
N MET A 158 10.08 8.70 -6.57
CA MET A 158 9.02 7.81 -7.04
C MET A 158 7.63 8.24 -6.57
N MET A 159 6.90 8.82 -7.53
CA MET A 159 5.54 9.30 -7.30
C MET A 159 4.58 8.13 -7.09
N PRO A 160 3.68 8.20 -6.09
CA PRO A 160 2.60 7.23 -5.94
C PRO A 160 1.74 7.18 -7.20
N THR A 161 1.33 5.98 -7.60
CA THR A 161 0.48 5.74 -8.77
C THR A 161 -0.96 5.47 -8.36
N ASP A 162 -1.91 5.62 -9.30
CA ASP A 162 -3.32 5.31 -9.06
C ASP A 162 -3.50 3.83 -8.67
N SER A 163 -2.67 2.92 -9.20
CA SER A 163 -2.70 1.52 -8.83
C SER A 163 -2.32 1.28 -7.36
N LEU A 164 -1.42 2.07 -6.78
CA LEU A 164 -1.12 1.99 -5.35
C LEU A 164 -2.31 2.43 -4.50
N PHE A 165 -2.98 3.53 -4.87
CA PHE A 165 -4.17 4.00 -4.17
C PHE A 165 -5.35 3.02 -4.32
N GLU A 166 -5.53 2.41 -5.48
CA GLU A 166 -6.50 1.33 -5.68
C GLU A 166 -6.21 0.12 -4.79
N TRP A 167 -4.94 -0.27 -4.67
CA TRP A 167 -4.54 -1.37 -3.78
C TRP A 167 -4.98 -1.11 -2.33
N TYR A 168 -4.78 0.10 -1.80
CA TYR A 168 -5.27 0.46 -0.47
C TYR A 168 -6.80 0.32 -0.39
N GLY A 169 -7.53 0.91 -1.33
CA GLY A 169 -8.99 0.82 -1.39
C GLY A 169 -9.51 -0.62 -1.41
N ALA A 170 -8.85 -1.49 -2.17
CA ALA A 170 -9.18 -2.90 -2.29
C ALA A 170 -8.91 -3.68 -0.99
N VAL A 171 -7.78 -3.42 -0.31
CA VAL A 171 -7.48 -4.01 1.01
C VAL A 171 -8.60 -3.67 2.01
N PHE A 172 -8.96 -2.39 2.13
CA PHE A 172 -10.01 -1.96 3.03
C PHE A 172 -11.39 -2.51 2.64
N THR A 173 -11.72 -2.52 1.36
CA THR A 173 -12.96 -3.15 0.86
C THR A 173 -13.05 -4.58 1.37
N ARG A 174 -12.02 -5.38 1.17
CA ARG A 174 -12.03 -6.80 1.52
C ARG A 174 -12.04 -7.04 3.01
N LEU A 175 -11.26 -6.29 3.80
CA LEU A 175 -11.28 -6.35 5.27
C LEU A 175 -12.69 -6.10 5.80
N TYR A 176 -13.35 -5.04 5.32
CA TYR A 176 -14.70 -4.68 5.75
C TYR A 176 -15.74 -5.68 5.28
N GLN A 177 -15.63 -6.22 4.06
CA GLN A 177 -16.53 -7.28 3.57
C GLN A 177 -16.47 -8.52 4.44
N ARG A 178 -15.29 -8.89 4.88
CA ARG A 178 -15.07 -10.11 5.67
C ARG A 178 -15.36 -9.96 7.16
N LEU A 179 -15.23 -8.76 7.71
CA LEU A 179 -15.25 -8.56 9.17
C LEU A 179 -16.37 -7.65 9.67
N VAL A 180 -16.98 -6.82 8.79
CA VAL A 180 -18.00 -5.84 9.18
C VAL A 180 -19.32 -6.09 8.46
N HIS A 181 -19.32 -6.05 7.12
CA HIS A 181 -20.56 -6.23 6.34
C HIS A 181 -20.24 -6.70 4.91
N PRO A 182 -20.88 -7.77 4.38
CA PRO A 182 -20.52 -8.36 3.09
C PRO A 182 -20.70 -7.44 1.88
N ARG A 183 -21.51 -6.39 1.97
CA ARG A 183 -21.72 -5.39 0.92
C ARG A 183 -20.88 -4.13 1.10
N ALA A 184 -19.92 -4.14 2.02
CA ALA A 184 -19.02 -3.00 2.21
C ALA A 184 -18.16 -2.76 0.96
N ARG A 185 -17.97 -1.48 0.62
CA ARG A 185 -17.09 -1.02 -0.45
C ARG A 185 -16.31 0.21 0.03
N CYS A 186 -15.02 0.20 -0.15
CA CYS A 186 -14.18 1.36 0.06
C CYS A 186 -14.02 2.09 -1.29
N ARG A 187 -14.34 3.37 -1.32
CA ARG A 187 -14.17 4.22 -2.49
C ARG A 187 -13.07 5.22 -2.23
N ASP A 188 -12.17 5.35 -3.17
CA ASP A 188 -11.25 6.47 -3.24
C ASP A 188 -12.04 7.71 -3.68
N GLU A 189 -12.04 8.76 -2.86
CA GLU A 189 -12.69 10.04 -3.16
C GLU A 189 -11.74 10.96 -3.96
N GLY A 190 -10.55 10.46 -4.28
CA GLY A 190 -9.52 11.19 -5.04
C GLY A 190 -8.61 12.03 -4.15
N PRO A 191 -7.69 12.77 -4.81
CA PRO A 191 -6.72 13.60 -4.12
C PRO A 191 -7.37 14.76 -3.36
N LEU A 192 -6.83 15.08 -2.20
CA LEU A 192 -7.24 16.24 -1.42
C LEU A 192 -6.77 17.53 -2.09
N ALA A 193 -7.58 18.60 -1.99
CA ALA A 193 -7.45 19.84 -2.77
C ALA A 193 -6.05 20.49 -2.79
N MET A 194 -5.23 20.28 -1.77
CA MET A 194 -3.88 20.87 -1.64
C MET A 194 -2.74 19.84 -1.72
N HIS A 195 -3.07 18.53 -1.81
CA HIS A 195 -2.11 17.44 -1.68
C HIS A 195 -2.45 16.30 -2.66
N ARG A 196 -1.88 16.37 -3.87
CA ARG A 196 -2.18 15.39 -4.94
C ARG A 196 -1.84 13.93 -4.58
N PHE A 197 -1.04 13.70 -3.55
CA PHE A 197 -0.65 12.38 -3.06
C PHE A 197 -1.29 12.02 -1.72
N ALA A 198 -2.26 12.81 -1.27
CA ALA A 198 -3.11 12.50 -0.14
C ALA A 198 -4.52 12.21 -0.64
N HIS A 199 -4.98 10.97 -0.49
CA HIS A 199 -6.29 10.52 -0.94
C HIS A 199 -7.23 10.29 0.23
N GLY A 200 -8.46 10.79 0.08
CA GLY A 200 -9.56 10.51 0.98
C GLY A 200 -10.28 9.21 0.59
N TYR A 201 -10.66 8.42 1.58
CA TYR A 201 -11.40 7.18 1.36
C TYR A 201 -12.67 7.14 2.17
N ARG A 202 -13.74 6.63 1.54
CA ARG A 202 -15.03 6.39 2.19
C ARG A 202 -15.44 4.93 2.07
N ILE A 203 -15.90 4.36 3.19
CA ILE A 203 -16.46 3.01 3.23
C ILE A 203 -17.98 3.11 3.31
N GLU A 204 -18.66 2.43 2.42
CA GLU A 204 -20.12 2.44 2.30
C GLU A 204 -20.66 1.01 2.31
N ILE A 205 -21.91 0.84 2.78
CA ILE A 205 -22.65 -0.41 2.67
C ILE A 205 -23.70 -0.20 1.57
N GLY A 206 -23.51 -0.87 0.44
CA GLY A 206 -24.42 -0.83 -0.69
C GLY A 206 -25.69 -1.68 -0.50
#